data_08e30043da20695691f26498a55912f7
#
_entry.id   08e30043da20695691f26498a55912f7
#
_cell.length_a   1.000
_cell.length_b   1.000
_cell.length_c   1.000
_cell.angle_alpha   90.00
_cell.angle_beta   90.00
_cell.angle_gamma   90.00
#
_symmetry.space_group_name_H-M   'P 1'
#
loop_
_entity.id
_entity.type
_entity.pdbx_description
1 polymer ?
#
loop_
_entity_poly.entity_id
_entity_poly.type
_entity_poly.pdbx_seq_one_letter_code
_entity_poly.pdbx_strand_id
1 'polypeptide(L)'
;MAAGALAEIMGGTAASVENAAEIGMEHNLGLTCDPVGGLVQVPCIERNAMGAIKAINASRLALRGTGEQKVSLDKVIKTMRDTGNDMKTKYKETARGGLAVQTLSMWTASRLNLKKYATRKSFALMARN
;
A
#
# COMPACT_ATOMS: atom_id res chain seq x y z
N MET A 1 2.46 2.22 -13.34
CA MET A 1 2.70 1.17 -14.36
C MET A 1 1.47 0.30 -14.60
N ALA A 2 0.90 -0.42 -13.62
CA ALA A 2 -0.26 -1.30 -13.85
C ALA A 2 -1.48 -0.57 -14.48
N ALA A 3 -1.76 0.67 -14.09
CA ALA A 3 -2.85 1.45 -14.66
C ALA A 3 -2.64 1.76 -16.15
N GLY A 4 -1.42 2.16 -16.54
CA GLY A 4 -1.08 2.41 -17.93
C GLY A 4 -1.14 1.12 -18.77
N ALA A 5 -0.56 0.03 -18.27
CA ALA A 5 -0.59 -1.26 -18.96
C ALA A 5 -2.04 -1.75 -19.20
N LEU A 6 -2.91 -1.59 -18.21
CA LEU A 6 -4.32 -1.95 -18.37
C LEU A 6 -5.04 -1.05 -19.37
N ALA A 7 -4.75 0.26 -19.39
CA ALA A 7 -5.31 1.18 -20.37
C ALA A 7 -4.88 0.80 -21.80
N GLU A 8 -3.62 0.42 -22.00
CA GLU A 8 -3.09 -0.08 -23.28
C GLU A 8 -3.84 -1.33 -23.75
N ILE A 9 -3.95 -2.35 -22.89
CA ILE A 9 -4.66 -3.62 -23.18
C ILE A 9 -6.13 -3.36 -23.54
N MET A 10 -6.74 -2.34 -22.96
CA MET A 10 -8.13 -1.95 -23.22
C MET A 10 -8.28 -1.07 -24.48
N GLY A 11 -7.23 -0.89 -25.25
CA GLY A 11 -7.24 -0.13 -26.50
C GLY A 11 -7.14 1.38 -26.35
N GLY A 12 -6.58 1.85 -25.24
CA GLY A 12 -6.34 3.27 -25.01
C GLY A 12 -5.29 3.85 -25.94
N THR A 13 -5.41 5.14 -26.23
CA THR A 13 -4.38 5.91 -26.94
C THR A 13 -3.15 6.11 -26.05
N ALA A 14 -2.01 6.47 -26.64
CA ALA A 14 -0.79 6.81 -25.87
C ALA A 14 -1.08 7.88 -24.79
N ALA A 15 -1.89 8.89 -25.11
CA ALA A 15 -2.31 9.91 -24.14
C ALA A 15 -3.15 9.32 -23.00
N SER A 16 -4.07 8.39 -23.29
CA SER A 16 -4.86 7.72 -22.25
C SER A 16 -3.99 6.81 -21.37
N VAL A 17 -2.99 6.16 -21.94
CA VAL A 17 -2.04 5.31 -21.21
C VAL A 17 -1.20 6.15 -20.24
N GLU A 18 -0.69 7.29 -20.71
CA GLU A 18 0.05 8.24 -19.88
C GLU A 18 -0.82 8.79 -18.76
N ASN A 19 -2.06 9.21 -19.09
CA ASN A 19 -3.02 9.72 -18.12
C ASN A 19 -3.39 8.66 -17.06
N ALA A 20 -3.57 7.40 -17.44
CA ALA A 20 -3.81 6.32 -16.50
C ALA A 20 -2.64 6.13 -15.53
N ALA A 21 -1.42 6.22 -16.03
CA ALA A 21 -0.21 6.12 -15.21
C ALA A 21 -0.10 7.32 -14.26
N GLU A 22 -0.39 8.52 -14.74
CA GLU A 22 -0.42 9.77 -13.97
C GLU A 22 -1.42 9.68 -12.82
N ILE A 23 -2.70 9.39 -13.10
CA ILE A 23 -3.77 9.24 -12.09
C ILE A 23 -3.36 8.21 -11.04
N GLY A 24 -2.84 7.05 -11.48
CA GLY A 24 -2.42 6.00 -10.56
C GLY A 24 -1.27 6.41 -9.64
N MET A 25 -0.34 7.23 -10.12
CA MET A 25 0.79 7.72 -9.33
C MET A 25 0.39 8.86 -8.42
N GLU A 26 -0.40 9.83 -8.90
CA GLU A 26 -0.89 10.97 -8.14
C GLU A 26 -1.58 10.54 -6.84
N HIS A 27 -2.45 9.54 -6.91
CA HIS A 27 -3.20 9.02 -5.76
C HIS A 27 -2.34 8.21 -4.76
N ASN A 28 -1.05 8.07 -5.02
CA ASN A 28 -0.10 7.40 -4.14
C ASN A 28 1.01 8.33 -3.63
N LEU A 29 0.86 9.65 -3.82
CA LEU A 29 1.79 10.64 -3.27
C LEU A 29 1.75 10.63 -1.73
N GLY A 30 2.91 10.69 -1.11
CA GLY A 30 3.04 10.83 0.34
C GLY A 30 2.67 9.59 1.16
N LEU A 31 2.54 8.41 0.54
CA LEU A 31 2.30 7.17 1.29
C LEU A 31 3.52 6.79 2.13
N THR A 32 3.26 6.53 3.42
CA THR A 32 4.27 6.04 4.34
C THR A 32 4.58 4.55 4.12
N CYS A 33 5.79 4.13 4.45
CA CYS A 33 6.14 2.72 4.52
C CYS A 33 6.54 2.38 5.96
N ASP A 34 5.56 1.96 6.74
CA ASP A 34 5.63 1.78 8.18
C ASP A 34 5.00 0.45 8.63
N PRO A 35 5.46 -0.70 8.08
CA PRO A 35 4.84 -1.99 8.34
C PRO A 35 4.95 -2.40 9.81
N VAL A 36 3.87 -3.00 10.33
CA VAL A 36 3.79 -3.47 11.71
C VAL A 36 4.86 -4.51 11.98
N GLY A 37 5.66 -4.29 13.02
CA GLY A 37 6.75 -5.18 13.41
C GLY A 37 7.86 -5.33 12.36
N GLY A 38 7.94 -4.44 11.37
CA GLY A 38 8.89 -4.54 10.25
C GLY A 38 8.55 -5.65 9.25
N LEU A 39 7.41 -6.30 9.40
CA LEU A 39 6.97 -7.39 8.52
C LEU A 39 6.14 -6.81 7.36
N VAL A 40 6.44 -7.24 6.14
CA VAL A 40 5.70 -6.80 4.93
C VAL A 40 4.36 -7.55 4.84
N GLN A 41 3.52 -7.39 5.85
CA GLN A 41 2.21 -8.01 5.95
C GLN A 41 1.12 -6.97 6.19
N VAL A 42 1.15 -6.28 7.33
CA VAL A 42 0.17 -5.26 7.70
C VAL A 42 0.85 -3.89 7.77
N PRO A 43 0.39 -2.90 7.03
CA PRO A 43 -0.75 -2.86 6.11
C PRO A 43 -0.41 -3.21 4.64
N CYS A 44 0.73 -3.84 4.36
CA CYS A 44 1.22 -4.00 2.99
C CYS A 44 0.28 -4.83 2.12
N ILE A 45 -0.32 -5.89 2.66
CA ILE A 45 -1.28 -6.73 1.93
C ILE A 45 -2.51 -5.91 1.52
N GLU A 46 -3.09 -5.15 2.46
CA GLU A 46 -4.24 -4.30 2.18
C GLU A 46 -3.88 -3.16 1.22
N ARG A 47 -2.71 -2.53 1.40
CA ARG A 47 -2.24 -1.47 0.49
C ARG A 47 -2.04 -1.99 -0.94
N ASN A 48 -1.51 -3.20 -1.11
CA ASN A 48 -1.35 -3.83 -2.42
C ASN A 48 -2.71 -4.13 -3.06
N ALA A 49 -3.66 -4.68 -2.32
CA ALA A 49 -5.01 -4.92 -2.81
C ALA A 49 -5.70 -3.61 -3.23
N MET A 50 -5.62 -2.57 -2.41
CA MET A 50 -6.14 -1.24 -2.75
C MET A 50 -5.40 -0.60 -3.93
N GLY A 51 -4.09 -0.84 -4.05
CA GLY A 51 -3.29 -0.40 -5.20
C GLY A 51 -3.76 -1.01 -6.52
N ALA A 52 -4.10 -2.30 -6.51
CA ALA A 52 -4.66 -2.98 -7.68
C ALA A 52 -6.02 -2.38 -8.09
N ILE A 53 -6.92 -2.14 -7.13
CA ILE A 53 -8.22 -1.51 -7.38
C ILE A 53 -8.04 -0.09 -7.93
N LYS A 54 -7.12 0.69 -7.36
CA LYS A 54 -6.79 2.04 -7.85
C LYS A 54 -6.27 2.00 -9.29
N ALA A 55 -5.42 1.03 -9.65
CA ALA A 55 -4.92 0.89 -11.01
C ALA A 55 -6.04 0.62 -12.02
N ILE A 56 -6.98 -0.26 -11.69
CA ILE A 56 -8.17 -0.53 -12.51
C ILE A 56 -9.02 0.73 -12.67
N ASN A 57 -9.26 1.46 -11.57
CA ASN A 57 -10.07 2.67 -11.61
C ASN A 57 -9.39 3.80 -12.39
N ALA A 58 -8.08 3.99 -12.22
CA ALA A 58 -7.29 4.96 -12.97
C ALA A 58 -7.35 4.71 -14.48
N SER A 59 -7.22 3.45 -14.93
CA SER A 59 -7.38 3.08 -16.33
C SER A 59 -8.76 3.44 -16.87
N ARG A 60 -9.81 3.12 -16.11
CA ARG A 60 -11.19 3.44 -16.51
C ARG A 60 -11.46 4.94 -16.59
N LEU A 61 -10.92 5.72 -15.68
CA LEU A 61 -11.03 7.18 -15.70
C LEU A 61 -10.33 7.76 -16.93
N ALA A 62 -9.09 7.33 -17.19
CA ALA A 62 -8.32 7.79 -18.34
C ALA A 62 -8.99 7.46 -19.68
N LEU A 63 -9.55 6.24 -19.82
CA LEU A 63 -10.23 5.79 -21.03
C LEU A 63 -11.56 6.50 -21.29
N ARG A 64 -12.19 7.07 -20.26
CA ARG A 64 -13.42 7.88 -20.38
C ARG A 64 -13.15 9.35 -20.62
N GLY A 65 -11.93 9.80 -20.36
CA GLY A 65 -11.49 11.17 -20.57
C GLY A 65 -11.18 11.47 -22.03
N THR A 66 -10.95 12.75 -22.30
CA THR A 66 -10.55 13.25 -23.64
C THR A 66 -9.07 13.01 -23.95
N GLY A 67 -8.29 12.53 -22.98
CA GLY A 67 -6.85 12.43 -23.06
C GLY A 67 -6.12 13.75 -22.73
N GLU A 68 -6.86 14.84 -22.51
CA GLU A 68 -6.25 16.09 -22.06
C GLU A 68 -5.95 16.02 -20.54
N GLN A 69 -4.67 16.09 -20.22
CA GLN A 69 -4.20 16.03 -18.83
C GLN A 69 -3.92 17.44 -18.33
N LYS A 70 -4.45 17.79 -17.16
CA LYS A 70 -4.10 19.05 -16.48
C LYS A 70 -2.73 18.96 -15.80
N VAL A 71 -2.37 17.77 -15.36
CA VAL A 71 -1.07 17.46 -14.72
C VAL A 71 -0.38 16.40 -15.58
N SER A 72 0.86 16.65 -16.01
CA SER A 72 1.63 15.66 -16.75
C SER A 72 2.24 14.61 -15.82
N LEU A 73 2.46 13.40 -16.35
CA LEU A 73 3.12 12.32 -15.63
C LEU A 73 4.49 12.74 -15.07
N ASP A 74 5.26 13.53 -15.84
CA ASP A 74 6.58 14.04 -15.40
C ASP A 74 6.48 14.93 -14.16
N LYS A 75 5.42 15.77 -14.07
CA LYS A 75 5.19 16.59 -12.88
C LYS A 75 4.86 15.74 -11.68
N VAL A 76 4.07 14.69 -11.84
CA VAL A 76 3.73 13.76 -10.75
C VAL A 76 4.97 12.99 -10.30
N ILE A 77 5.81 12.53 -11.23
CA ILE A 77 7.09 11.87 -10.91
C ILE A 77 7.99 12.80 -10.10
N LYS A 78 8.12 14.05 -10.54
CA LYS A 78 8.89 15.07 -9.81
C LYS A 78 8.32 15.29 -8.40
N THR A 79 7.00 15.49 -8.30
CA THR A 79 6.31 15.70 -7.02
C THR A 79 6.50 14.51 -6.08
N MET A 80 6.41 13.29 -6.59
CA MET A 80 6.64 12.08 -5.79
C MET A 80 8.05 12.04 -5.22
N ARG A 81 9.06 12.41 -6.02
CA ARG A 81 10.45 12.51 -5.59
C ARG A 81 10.62 13.56 -4.49
N ASP A 82 10.08 14.75 -4.73
CA ASP A 82 10.19 15.89 -3.80
C ASP A 82 9.50 15.54 -2.46
N THR A 83 8.25 15.07 -2.50
CA THR A 83 7.52 14.60 -1.31
C THR A 83 8.28 13.49 -0.57
N GLY A 84 8.87 12.55 -1.33
CA GLY A 84 9.68 11.50 -0.75
C GLY A 84 10.94 12.03 -0.05
N ASN A 85 11.57 13.07 -0.58
CA ASN A 85 12.73 13.72 0.04
C ASN A 85 12.35 14.46 1.32
N ASP A 86 11.21 15.14 1.33
CA ASP A 86 10.69 15.90 2.48
C ASP A 86 10.19 14.98 3.61
N MET A 87 9.84 13.75 3.27
CA MET A 87 9.34 12.78 4.25
C MET A 87 10.42 12.41 5.27
N LYS A 88 10.11 12.52 6.56
CA LYS A 88 11.02 12.14 7.65
C LYS A 88 11.37 10.65 7.58
N THR A 89 12.62 10.31 7.85
CA THR A 89 13.16 8.94 7.78
C THR A 89 12.32 7.92 8.57
N LYS A 90 11.72 8.33 9.69
CA LYS A 90 10.87 7.45 10.52
C LYS A 90 9.61 6.91 9.80
N TYR A 91 9.26 7.48 8.64
CA TYR A 91 8.11 7.04 7.82
C TYR A 91 8.55 6.30 6.54
N LYS A 92 9.85 6.07 6.36
CA LYS A 92 10.45 5.42 5.18
C LYS A 92 11.02 4.08 5.57
N GLU A 93 10.28 2.98 5.39
CA GLU A 93 10.74 1.59 5.50
C GLU A 93 11.48 1.20 6.80
N THR A 94 11.37 2.00 7.87
CA THR A 94 12.23 1.84 9.05
C THR A 94 11.54 1.20 10.25
N ALA A 95 10.25 0.98 10.20
CA ALA A 95 9.45 0.52 11.35
C ALA A 95 9.65 1.33 12.66
N ARG A 96 10.10 2.60 12.52
CA ARG A 96 10.44 3.49 13.64
C ARG A 96 9.39 4.55 13.92
N GLY A 97 8.28 4.54 13.19
CA GLY A 97 7.19 5.52 13.32
C GLY A 97 5.91 5.02 12.69
N GLY A 98 4.86 5.80 12.73
CA GLY A 98 3.56 5.49 12.16
C GLY A 98 2.93 4.23 12.77
N LEU A 99 2.33 3.39 11.95
CA LEU A 99 1.66 2.16 12.36
C LEU A 99 2.62 1.16 13.01
N ALA A 100 3.88 1.12 12.56
CA ALA A 100 4.88 0.20 13.11
C ALA A 100 5.06 0.34 14.63
N VAL A 101 4.96 1.56 15.15
CA VAL A 101 5.13 1.84 16.58
C VAL A 101 3.80 1.73 17.32
N GLN A 102 2.70 2.22 16.73
CA GLN A 102 1.39 2.27 17.38
C GLN A 102 0.78 0.90 17.64
N THR A 103 1.13 -0.09 16.85
CA THR A 103 0.55 -1.44 16.93
C THR A 103 1.43 -2.47 17.63
N LEU A 104 2.66 -2.10 18.02
CA LEU A 104 3.60 -3.02 18.69
C LEU A 104 3.04 -3.56 20.02
N SER A 105 2.33 -2.74 20.77
CA SER A 105 1.70 -3.15 22.04
C SER A 105 0.56 -4.15 21.84
N MET A 106 -0.22 -4.02 20.79
CA MET A 106 -1.29 -4.97 20.46
C MET A 106 -0.73 -6.32 19.99
N TRP A 107 0.39 -6.30 19.27
CA TRP A 107 1.01 -7.52 18.74
C TRP A 107 1.69 -8.35 19.82
N THR A 108 2.34 -7.70 20.78
CA THR A 108 2.89 -8.36 21.99
C THR A 108 1.79 -8.93 22.88
N ALA A 109 0.67 -8.22 23.04
CA ALA A 109 -0.48 -8.70 23.78
C ALA A 109 -1.15 -9.93 23.13
N SER A 110 -1.27 -9.95 21.78
CA SER A 110 -1.83 -11.09 21.06
C SER A 110 -0.92 -12.32 21.10
N ARG A 111 0.40 -12.17 21.03
CA ARG A 111 1.35 -13.28 21.21
C ARG A 111 1.34 -13.86 22.63
N LEU A 112 1.17 -13.02 23.64
CA LEU A 112 1.01 -13.47 25.02
C LEU A 112 -0.28 -14.25 25.20
N ASN A 113 -1.38 -13.84 24.56
CA ASN A 113 -2.63 -14.56 24.57
C ASN A 113 -2.56 -15.90 23.83
N LEU A 114 -1.86 -15.96 22.66
CA LEU A 114 -1.64 -17.21 21.94
C LEU A 114 -0.80 -18.22 22.74
N LYS A 115 0.23 -17.77 23.46
CA LYS A 115 0.99 -18.63 24.38
C LYS A 115 0.13 -19.14 25.52
N LYS A 116 -0.75 -18.30 26.08
CA LYS A 116 -1.70 -18.68 27.14
C LYS A 116 -2.76 -19.69 26.64
N TYR A 117 -3.17 -19.60 25.37
CA TYR A 117 -4.07 -20.57 24.73
C TYR A 117 -3.39 -21.91 24.44
N ALA A 118 -2.14 -21.88 23.97
CA ALA A 118 -1.37 -23.08 23.71
C ALA A 118 -1.08 -23.90 24.98
N THR A 119 -0.74 -23.23 26.07
CA THR A 119 -0.54 -23.89 27.38
C THR A 119 -1.83 -24.44 27.98
N ARG A 120 -2.98 -23.76 27.82
CA ARG A 120 -4.28 -24.29 28.26
C ARG A 120 -4.72 -25.52 27.50
N LYS A 121 -4.48 -25.58 26.16
CA LYS A 121 -4.81 -26.78 25.38
C LYS A 121 -3.93 -27.99 25.76
N SER A 122 -2.65 -27.77 26.04
CA SER A 122 -1.74 -28.84 26.46
C SER A 122 -2.14 -29.40 27.84
N PHE A 123 -2.56 -28.57 28.78
CA PHE A 123 -3.06 -29.00 30.09
C PHE A 123 -4.39 -29.75 30.01
N ALA A 124 -5.30 -29.34 29.12
CA ALA A 124 -6.59 -30.02 28.93
C ALA A 124 -6.46 -31.38 28.24
N LEU A 125 -5.41 -31.61 27.45
CA LEU A 125 -5.11 -32.92 26.87
C LEU A 125 -4.46 -33.88 27.88
N MET A 126 -3.64 -33.37 28.81
CA MET A 126 -3.02 -34.20 29.87
C MET A 126 -4.00 -34.60 30.98
N ALA A 127 -5.10 -33.87 31.16
CA ALA A 127 -6.10 -34.19 32.18
C ALA A 127 -7.18 -35.19 31.73
N ARG A 128 -7.07 -35.73 30.48
CA ARG A 128 -8.02 -36.71 29.94
C ARG A 128 -7.44 -38.11 29.70
N ASN A 129 -6.18 -38.34 30.11
CA ASN A 129 -5.53 -39.64 30.23
C ASN A 129 -5.24 -39.95 31.69
#